data_67f1d7ca81a8ea918ea2ee4c85078e26
#
_entry.id   67f1d7ca81a8ea918ea2ee4c85078e26
#
_cell.length_a   1.000
_cell.length_b   1.000
_cell.length_c   1.000
_cell.angle_alpha   90.00
_cell.angle_beta   90.00
_cell.angle_gamma   90.00
#
_symmetry.space_group_name_H-M   'P 1'
#
loop_
_entity.id
_entity.type
_entity.pdbx_description
1 polymer ?
#
loop_
_entity_poly.entity_id
_entity_poly.type
_entity_poly.pdbx_seq_one_letter_code
_entity_poly.pdbx_strand_id
1 'polypeptide(L)'
;MYYDPNEGHGLPHNPFSAIVSPRPIGWISTRGQDGIDNLAPYSFFNAVAYTPPQVMFSATSSKADQGDTKDTVANIRHTGVFCVNIVSEQQITLMNKSSQALPKGIDEFEFASIEKNECKAINCPFVAGGPAALECKMTEIIHLSGESNFAVFGEVVGIHMRDDCIVNGRFDLKTYNPVSRLGYRDYAIIKEYFELKRPDET
;
A
#
# COMPACT_ATOMS: atom_id res chain seq x y z
N MET A 1 -25.98 11.08 -14.61
CA MET A 1 -26.40 11.06 -13.20
C MET A 1 -25.49 12.00 -12.42
N TYR A 2 -26.03 12.87 -11.61
CA TYR A 2 -25.32 13.73 -10.64
C TYR A 2 -25.87 13.43 -9.25
N TYR A 3 -25.02 13.46 -8.24
CA TYR A 3 -25.42 13.46 -6.83
C TYR A 3 -24.45 14.31 -5.98
N ASP A 4 -24.98 14.95 -4.95
CA ASP A 4 -24.20 15.57 -3.90
C ASP A 4 -23.81 14.48 -2.88
N PRO A 5 -22.50 14.29 -2.57
CA PRO A 5 -22.08 13.30 -1.57
C PRO A 5 -22.71 13.46 -0.19
N ASN A 6 -23.11 14.68 0.19
CA ASN A 6 -23.80 14.96 1.46
C ASN A 6 -25.26 14.49 1.46
N GLU A 7 -25.88 14.40 0.30
CA GLU A 7 -27.26 13.95 0.12
C GLU A 7 -27.38 12.45 -0.19
N GLY A 8 -26.24 11.83 -0.50
CA GLY A 8 -26.14 10.42 -0.85
C GLY A 8 -26.32 10.15 -2.35
N HIS A 9 -25.92 8.97 -2.77
CA HIS A 9 -25.84 8.59 -4.20
C HIS A 9 -27.08 7.84 -4.71
N GLY A 10 -27.97 7.39 -3.84
CA GLY A 10 -29.19 6.64 -4.23
C GLY A 10 -28.96 5.27 -4.86
N LEU A 11 -27.72 4.76 -4.87
CA LEU A 11 -27.36 3.45 -5.41
C LEU A 11 -27.21 2.42 -4.28
N PRO A 12 -27.37 1.10 -4.57
CA PRO A 12 -27.16 0.04 -3.57
C PRO A 12 -25.74 0.01 -2.98
N HIS A 13 -24.75 0.49 -3.75
CA HIS A 13 -23.35 0.51 -3.35
C HIS A 13 -22.70 1.86 -3.66
N ASN A 14 -21.85 2.35 -2.77
CA ASN A 14 -21.14 3.62 -2.95
C ASN A 14 -20.18 3.53 -4.17
N PRO A 15 -20.36 4.38 -5.20
CA PRO A 15 -19.59 4.33 -6.43
C PRO A 15 -18.22 4.98 -6.33
N PHE A 16 -17.91 5.75 -5.27
CA PHE A 16 -16.71 6.59 -5.18
C PHE A 16 -15.42 5.80 -5.44
N SER A 17 -15.24 4.66 -4.75
CA SER A 17 -14.03 3.86 -4.94
C SER A 17 -13.98 3.11 -6.29
N ALA A 18 -15.12 2.95 -6.96
CA ALA A 18 -15.19 2.38 -8.30
C ALA A 18 -14.84 3.40 -9.38
N ILE A 19 -15.20 4.68 -9.16
CA ILE A 19 -14.84 5.78 -10.07
C ILE A 19 -13.32 6.02 -10.04
N VAL A 20 -12.72 6.01 -8.83
CA VAL A 20 -11.27 6.16 -8.67
C VAL A 20 -10.60 4.79 -8.75
N SER A 21 -10.47 4.27 -9.96
CA SER A 21 -9.86 2.96 -10.23
C SER A 21 -9.22 2.90 -11.62
N PRO A 22 -8.23 2.02 -11.87
CA PRO A 22 -7.60 1.11 -10.92
C PRO A 22 -6.68 1.85 -9.95
N ARG A 23 -6.57 1.35 -8.72
CA ARG A 23 -5.65 1.89 -7.72
C ARG A 23 -4.53 0.91 -7.46
N PRO A 24 -3.26 1.35 -7.40
CA PRO A 24 -2.18 0.50 -6.93
C PRO A 24 -2.40 0.13 -5.46
N ILE A 25 -1.81 -0.98 -5.04
CA ILE A 25 -1.86 -1.45 -3.67
C ILE A 25 -0.48 -1.28 -3.04
N GLY A 26 -0.38 -0.44 -2.01
CA GLY A 26 0.74 -0.41 -1.09
C GLY A 26 0.49 -1.44 0.02
N TRP A 27 1.24 -2.52 0.02
CA TRP A 27 1.20 -3.51 1.09
C TRP A 27 2.20 -3.08 2.14
N ILE A 28 1.71 -2.35 3.16
CA ILE A 28 2.54 -1.60 4.09
C ILE A 28 2.94 -2.48 5.27
N SER A 29 4.24 -2.64 5.46
CA SER A 29 4.81 -3.24 6.66
C SER A 29 5.36 -2.18 7.61
N THR A 30 5.22 -2.42 8.90
CA THR A 30 5.75 -1.60 9.99
C THR A 30 6.20 -2.50 11.14
N ARG A 31 7.03 -1.96 12.03
CA ARG A 31 7.39 -2.59 13.31
C ARG A 31 6.91 -1.71 14.43
N GLY A 32 6.20 -2.29 15.38
CA GLY A 32 5.76 -1.61 16.60
C GLY A 32 6.91 -1.32 17.56
N GLN A 33 6.67 -0.47 18.55
CA GLN A 33 7.63 -0.18 19.62
C GLN A 33 7.93 -1.40 20.50
N ASP A 34 6.98 -2.33 20.55
CA ASP A 34 7.07 -3.63 21.21
C ASP A 34 7.84 -4.69 20.40
N GLY A 35 8.29 -4.34 19.20
CA GLY A 35 9.00 -5.23 18.27
C GLY A 35 8.07 -6.13 17.45
N ILE A 36 6.76 -5.99 17.58
CA ILE A 36 5.78 -6.77 16.80
C ILE A 36 5.65 -6.16 15.41
N ASP A 37 5.74 -6.99 14.39
CA ASP A 37 5.60 -6.57 13.00
C ASP A 37 4.11 -6.52 12.61
N ASN A 38 3.77 -5.60 11.71
CA ASN A 38 2.43 -5.42 11.17
C ASN A 38 2.48 -5.34 9.65
N LEU A 39 1.50 -5.92 8.97
CA LEU A 39 1.39 -5.93 7.52
C LEU A 39 -0.04 -5.77 7.05
N ALA A 40 -0.35 -4.65 6.38
CA ALA A 40 -1.69 -4.36 5.91
C ALA A 40 -1.71 -3.72 4.51
N PRO A 41 -2.66 -4.12 3.61
CA PRO A 41 -2.79 -3.53 2.28
C PRO A 41 -3.61 -2.24 2.31
N TYR A 42 -3.12 -1.24 1.59
CA TYR A 42 -3.77 0.05 1.37
C TYR A 42 -3.89 0.32 -0.12
N SER A 43 -5.11 0.61 -0.58
CA SER A 43 -5.36 0.95 -1.99
C SER A 43 -5.55 2.45 -2.25
N PHE A 44 -5.59 3.28 -1.23
CA PHE A 44 -5.38 4.71 -1.38
C PHE A 44 -3.89 4.98 -1.27
N PHE A 45 -3.14 4.60 -2.31
CA PHE A 45 -1.69 4.62 -2.37
C PHE A 45 -1.22 5.14 -3.73
N ASN A 46 -0.18 5.97 -3.73
CA ASN A 46 0.46 6.42 -4.96
C ASN A 46 1.89 6.97 -4.73
N ALA A 47 2.69 7.07 -5.82
CA ALA A 47 3.87 7.90 -5.88
C ALA A 47 3.45 9.37 -6.04
N VAL A 48 4.13 10.30 -5.35
CA VAL A 48 3.76 11.73 -5.33
C VAL A 48 4.89 12.67 -5.74
N ALA A 49 6.15 12.21 -5.74
CA ALA A 49 7.31 12.98 -6.19
C ALA A 49 8.42 12.07 -6.69
N TYR A 50 9.31 12.63 -7.55
CA TYR A 50 10.46 11.91 -8.09
C TYR A 50 11.79 12.30 -7.44
N THR A 51 11.93 13.55 -6.97
CA THR A 51 13.21 14.06 -6.47
C THR A 51 12.97 14.94 -5.24
N PRO A 52 13.20 14.43 -4.03
CA PRO A 52 13.44 13.03 -3.72
C PRO A 52 12.21 12.16 -4.03
N PRO A 53 12.36 10.84 -4.25
CA PRO A 53 11.22 9.97 -4.52
C PRO A 53 10.35 9.85 -3.28
N GLN A 54 9.05 10.07 -3.43
CA GLN A 54 8.10 10.07 -2.33
C GLN A 54 6.83 9.30 -2.70
N VAL A 55 6.27 8.65 -1.70
CA VAL A 55 5.00 7.93 -1.79
C VAL A 55 4.03 8.43 -0.73
N MET A 56 2.73 8.21 -0.96
CA MET A 56 1.70 8.43 0.04
C MET A 56 0.74 7.25 0.09
N PHE A 57 0.17 7.00 1.27
CA PHE A 57 -1.03 6.19 1.41
C PHE A 57 -2.00 6.82 2.41
N SER A 58 -3.30 6.50 2.26
CA SER A 58 -4.29 6.91 3.25
C SER A 58 -4.83 5.70 4.01
N ALA A 59 -4.86 5.84 5.33
CA ALA A 59 -5.57 4.98 6.25
C ALA A 59 -6.90 5.63 6.62
N THR A 60 -7.97 4.88 6.48
CA THR A 60 -9.33 5.31 6.86
C THR A 60 -9.86 4.36 7.94
N SER A 61 -10.71 4.85 8.81
CA SER A 61 -11.22 4.14 9.99
C SER A 61 -10.16 3.82 11.05
N SER A 62 -10.62 3.57 12.26
CA SER A 62 -9.81 3.17 13.42
C SER A 62 -10.09 1.71 13.80
N LYS A 63 -9.24 1.18 14.69
CA LYS A 63 -9.51 -0.05 15.44
C LYS A 63 -9.93 0.31 16.86
N ALA A 64 -10.87 -0.43 17.43
CA ALA A 64 -11.39 -0.17 18.78
C ALA A 64 -10.30 -0.23 19.88
N ASP A 65 -9.22 -0.96 19.64
CA ASP A 65 -8.09 -1.17 20.54
C ASP A 65 -6.88 -0.25 20.26
N GLN A 66 -7.00 0.69 19.29
CA GLN A 66 -5.94 1.61 18.88
C GLN A 66 -6.33 3.10 18.97
N GLY A 67 -7.48 3.41 19.53
CA GLY A 67 -7.97 4.79 19.67
C GLY A 67 -8.41 5.38 18.34
N ASP A 68 -7.63 6.31 17.76
CA ASP A 68 -8.03 7.08 16.58
C ASP A 68 -7.58 6.50 15.23
N THR A 69 -6.82 5.39 15.22
CA THR A 69 -6.17 4.92 14.00
C THR A 69 -6.05 3.39 13.92
N LYS A 70 -5.36 2.89 12.88
CA LYS A 70 -4.93 1.50 12.71
C LYS A 70 -3.50 1.29 13.20
N ASP A 71 -3.11 0.03 13.44
CA ASP A 71 -1.76 -0.35 13.90
C ASP A 71 -0.66 0.25 13.03
N THR A 72 -0.80 0.20 11.71
CA THR A 72 0.17 0.77 10.76
C THR A 72 0.46 2.25 11.03
N VAL A 73 -0.57 3.09 11.19
CA VAL A 73 -0.38 4.53 11.44
C VAL A 73 0.17 4.76 12.85
N ALA A 74 -0.30 3.99 13.85
CA ALA A 74 0.22 4.07 15.21
C ALA A 74 1.72 3.73 15.25
N ASN A 75 2.14 2.66 14.58
CA ASN A 75 3.55 2.27 14.48
C ASN A 75 4.39 3.36 13.81
N ILE A 76 3.93 3.91 12.67
CA ILE A 76 4.64 4.97 11.94
C ILE A 76 4.78 6.25 12.78
N ARG A 77 3.76 6.63 13.54
CA ARG A 77 3.84 7.77 14.46
C ARG A 77 4.98 7.61 15.48
N HIS A 78 5.23 6.40 15.94
CA HIS A 78 6.27 6.12 16.94
C HIS A 78 7.65 5.92 16.32
N THR A 79 7.73 5.20 15.20
CA THR A 79 9.03 4.76 14.64
C THR A 79 9.54 5.68 13.54
N GLY A 80 8.65 6.43 12.89
CA GLY A 80 8.99 7.31 11.77
C GLY A 80 9.31 6.56 10.47
N VAL A 81 9.08 5.24 10.40
CA VAL A 81 9.45 4.43 9.23
C VAL A 81 8.37 3.42 8.84
N PHE A 82 8.37 3.03 7.57
CA PHE A 82 7.53 1.96 7.02
C PHE A 82 8.13 1.41 5.73
N CYS A 83 7.71 0.23 5.32
CA CYS A 83 8.09 -0.30 4.03
C CYS A 83 6.84 -0.56 3.17
N VAL A 84 6.89 -0.18 1.89
CA VAL A 84 5.84 -0.45 0.91
C VAL A 84 6.25 -1.66 0.08
N ASN A 85 5.48 -2.74 0.15
CA ASN A 85 5.68 -3.92 -0.66
C ASN A 85 4.73 -3.90 -1.86
N ILE A 86 5.25 -4.17 -3.05
CA ILE A 86 4.44 -4.26 -4.28
C ILE A 86 3.85 -5.66 -4.37
N VAL A 87 2.56 -5.74 -4.70
CA VAL A 87 1.83 -7.02 -4.73
C VAL A 87 1.83 -7.62 -6.13
N SER A 88 2.32 -8.86 -6.25
CA SER A 88 2.22 -9.67 -7.47
C SER A 88 0.93 -10.50 -7.50
N GLU A 89 0.56 -10.98 -8.70
CA GLU A 89 -0.54 -11.95 -8.89
C GLU A 89 -0.40 -13.17 -7.95
N GLN A 90 0.83 -13.67 -7.78
CA GLN A 90 1.11 -14.84 -6.94
C GLN A 90 0.85 -14.60 -5.44
N GLN A 91 0.91 -13.35 -5.00
CA GLN A 91 0.78 -12.97 -3.58
C GLN A 91 -0.63 -12.47 -3.20
N ILE A 92 -1.57 -12.38 -4.16
CA ILE A 92 -2.89 -11.79 -3.92
C ILE A 92 -3.65 -12.45 -2.76
N THR A 93 -3.58 -13.78 -2.63
CA THR A 93 -4.25 -14.51 -1.56
C THR A 93 -3.65 -14.22 -0.18
N LEU A 94 -2.32 -14.14 -0.09
CA LEU A 94 -1.61 -13.81 1.14
C LEU A 94 -1.87 -12.37 1.54
N MET A 95 -1.82 -11.44 0.58
CA MET A 95 -2.16 -10.03 0.79
C MET A 95 -3.60 -9.88 1.30
N ASN A 96 -4.55 -10.58 0.68
CA ASN A 96 -5.94 -10.54 1.15
C ASN A 96 -6.10 -11.13 2.55
N LYS A 97 -5.38 -12.21 2.89
CA LYS A 97 -5.39 -12.80 4.24
C LYS A 97 -4.88 -11.83 5.30
N SER A 98 -3.80 -11.08 5.02
CA SER A 98 -3.25 -10.07 5.92
C SER A 98 -4.14 -8.83 6.11
N SER A 99 -5.21 -8.68 5.32
CA SER A 99 -6.19 -7.59 5.47
C SER A 99 -7.23 -7.83 6.58
N GLN A 100 -7.20 -8.99 7.22
CA GLN A 100 -8.13 -9.32 8.30
C GLN A 100 -7.90 -8.37 9.49
N ALA A 101 -9.00 -7.90 10.08
CA ALA A 101 -8.94 -7.12 11.32
C ALA A 101 -8.58 -8.05 12.48
N LEU A 102 -7.31 -8.07 12.85
CA LEU A 102 -6.79 -8.84 13.98
C LEU A 102 -6.69 -7.97 15.23
N PRO A 103 -6.72 -8.55 16.44
CA PRO A 103 -6.43 -7.82 17.68
C PRO A 103 -5.03 -7.17 17.63
N LYS A 104 -4.84 -6.12 18.43
CA LYS A 104 -3.50 -5.50 18.61
C LYS A 104 -2.50 -6.54 19.08
N GLY A 105 -1.27 -6.45 18.55
CA GLY A 105 -0.18 -7.34 18.96
C GLY A 105 -0.15 -8.69 18.25
N ILE A 106 -0.95 -8.88 17.21
CA ILE A 106 -0.85 -10.04 16.32
C ILE A 106 -0.06 -9.63 15.08
N ASP A 107 1.01 -10.38 14.79
CA ASP A 107 1.83 -10.22 13.58
C ASP A 107 1.11 -10.84 12.38
N GLU A 108 0.73 -10.01 11.39
CA GLU A 108 0.06 -10.48 10.18
C GLU A 108 0.98 -11.32 9.27
N PHE A 109 2.29 -11.17 9.35
CA PHE A 109 3.22 -12.05 8.65
C PHE A 109 3.11 -13.49 9.16
N GLU A 110 3.09 -13.66 10.49
CA GLU A 110 2.92 -14.99 11.12
C GLU A 110 1.51 -15.53 10.85
N PHE A 111 0.49 -14.73 11.10
CA PHE A 111 -0.91 -15.12 10.88
C PHE A 111 -1.19 -15.56 9.44
N ALA A 112 -0.66 -14.86 8.46
CA ALA A 112 -0.87 -15.18 7.05
C ALA A 112 0.17 -16.16 6.49
N SER A 113 1.20 -16.56 7.28
CA SER A 113 2.32 -17.40 6.86
C SER A 113 3.11 -16.76 5.72
N ILE A 114 3.43 -15.47 5.86
CA ILE A 114 4.18 -14.67 4.89
C ILE A 114 5.63 -14.59 5.37
N GLU A 115 6.56 -15.02 4.54
CA GLU A 115 7.99 -14.87 4.82
C GLU A 115 8.38 -13.40 4.73
N LYS A 116 9.30 -12.98 5.61
CA LYS A 116 9.81 -11.59 5.68
C LYS A 116 11.33 -11.54 5.69
N ASN A 117 11.87 -10.45 5.17
CA ASN A 117 13.27 -10.06 5.28
C ASN A 117 13.36 -8.72 6.00
N GLU A 118 14.57 -8.39 6.52
CA GLU A 118 14.82 -7.09 7.14
C GLU A 118 15.22 -6.04 6.10
N CYS A 119 14.71 -4.83 6.24
CA CYS A 119 15.13 -3.66 5.50
C CYS A 119 16.61 -3.31 5.81
N LYS A 120 17.27 -2.58 4.90
CA LYS A 120 18.68 -2.19 5.05
C LYS A 120 18.86 -0.80 5.64
N ALA A 121 17.99 0.14 5.28
CA ALA A 121 18.11 1.55 5.67
C ALA A 121 17.18 1.94 6.83
N ILE A 122 16.20 1.11 7.15
CA ILE A 122 15.22 1.36 8.21
C ILE A 122 15.00 0.09 9.06
N ASN A 123 14.57 0.27 10.31
CA ASN A 123 14.20 -0.86 11.17
C ASN A 123 12.75 -1.29 10.92
N CYS A 124 12.55 -2.06 9.87
CA CYS A 124 11.23 -2.53 9.43
C CYS A 124 11.40 -3.80 8.58
N PRO A 125 10.48 -4.77 8.63
CA PRO A 125 10.51 -5.90 7.72
C PRO A 125 9.93 -5.55 6.36
N PHE A 126 10.26 -6.36 5.34
CA PHE A 126 9.54 -6.38 4.07
C PHE A 126 9.18 -7.81 3.64
N VAL A 127 8.18 -7.94 2.77
CA VAL A 127 7.69 -9.23 2.28
C VAL A 127 8.75 -9.91 1.42
N ALA A 128 9.20 -11.09 1.82
CA ALA A 128 10.14 -11.88 1.05
C ALA A 128 9.52 -12.35 -0.28
N GLY A 129 10.34 -12.42 -1.33
CA GLY A 129 9.91 -12.87 -2.65
C GLY A 129 8.96 -11.91 -3.39
N GLY A 130 8.65 -10.74 -2.83
CA GLY A 130 7.92 -9.69 -3.52
C GLY A 130 8.70 -9.13 -4.71
N PRO A 131 8.04 -8.57 -5.74
CA PRO A 131 8.73 -8.01 -6.90
C PRO A 131 9.58 -6.79 -6.56
N ALA A 132 9.09 -5.93 -5.66
CA ALA A 132 9.83 -4.79 -5.14
C ALA A 132 9.32 -4.38 -3.76
N ALA A 133 10.20 -3.72 -2.98
CA ALA A 133 9.86 -3.09 -1.73
C ALA A 133 10.56 -1.73 -1.61
N LEU A 134 9.86 -0.73 -1.05
CA LEU A 134 10.31 0.64 -0.88
C LEU A 134 10.47 0.93 0.61
N GLU A 135 11.68 1.14 1.06
CA GLU A 135 11.98 1.56 2.43
C GLU A 135 11.72 3.05 2.58
N CYS A 136 10.86 3.44 3.48
CA CYS A 136 10.38 4.81 3.60
C CYS A 136 10.64 5.39 4.99
N LYS A 137 11.11 6.65 5.02
CA LYS A 137 11.05 7.51 6.21
C LYS A 137 9.83 8.41 6.12
N MET A 138 8.99 8.37 7.13
CA MET A 138 7.80 9.21 7.21
C MET A 138 8.23 10.69 7.24
N THR A 139 7.64 11.48 6.35
CA THR A 139 7.85 12.93 6.28
C THR A 139 6.70 13.69 6.93
N GLU A 140 5.47 13.22 6.75
CA GLU A 140 4.29 13.87 7.29
C GLU A 140 3.14 12.89 7.47
N ILE A 141 2.30 13.14 8.47
CA ILE A 141 0.98 12.53 8.64
C ILE A 141 -0.06 13.64 8.74
N ILE A 142 -0.93 13.73 7.73
CA ILE A 142 -2.00 14.73 7.68
C ILE A 142 -3.30 14.08 8.14
N HIS A 143 -3.95 14.68 9.14
CA HIS A 143 -5.33 14.34 9.48
C HIS A 143 -6.26 14.97 8.46
N LEU A 144 -6.98 14.14 7.71
CA LEU A 144 -7.98 14.57 6.74
C LEU A 144 -9.33 14.79 7.43
N SER A 145 -10.27 15.42 6.73
CA SER A 145 -11.64 15.58 7.24
C SER A 145 -12.28 14.23 7.58
N GLY A 146 -13.01 14.18 8.69
CA GLY A 146 -13.57 12.95 9.28
C GLY A 146 -12.74 12.46 10.47
N GLU A 147 -13.28 11.47 11.21
CA GLU A 147 -12.71 11.11 12.52
C GLU A 147 -11.37 10.39 12.46
N SER A 148 -11.17 9.49 11.51
CA SER A 148 -10.01 8.57 11.50
C SER A 148 -9.41 8.42 10.10
N ASN A 149 -9.29 9.55 9.38
CA ASN A 149 -8.73 9.59 8.04
C ASN A 149 -7.35 10.25 8.10
N PHE A 150 -6.32 9.51 7.72
CA PHE A 150 -4.93 9.98 7.73
C PHE A 150 -4.27 9.74 6.38
N ALA A 151 -3.61 10.76 5.84
CA ALA A 151 -2.67 10.63 4.73
C ALA A 151 -1.25 10.59 5.29
N VAL A 152 -0.52 9.52 4.99
CA VAL A 152 0.87 9.30 5.42
C VAL A 152 1.77 9.50 4.21
N PHE A 153 2.75 10.39 4.33
CA PHE A 153 3.76 10.65 3.32
C PHE A 153 5.11 10.09 3.77
N GLY A 154 5.87 9.56 2.83
CA GLY A 154 7.21 9.06 3.11
C GLY A 154 8.17 9.26 1.96
N GLU A 155 9.40 9.67 2.30
CA GLU A 155 10.53 9.68 1.40
C GLU A 155 11.09 8.26 1.26
N VAL A 156 11.28 7.80 0.03
CA VAL A 156 11.87 6.50 -0.27
C VAL A 156 13.40 6.61 -0.13
N VAL A 157 13.95 5.89 0.85
CA VAL A 157 15.38 5.90 1.18
C VAL A 157 16.10 4.62 0.78
N GLY A 158 15.38 3.61 0.34
CA GLY A 158 15.91 2.35 -0.19
C GLY A 158 14.90 1.64 -1.07
N ILE A 159 15.37 0.94 -2.09
CA ILE A 159 14.52 0.19 -3.01
C ILE A 159 15.11 -1.20 -3.19
N HIS A 160 14.31 -2.23 -2.87
CA HIS A 160 14.58 -3.61 -3.20
C HIS A 160 13.84 -3.95 -4.49
N MET A 161 14.51 -4.60 -5.41
CA MET A 161 13.91 -5.16 -6.63
C MET A 161 14.40 -6.60 -6.77
N ARG A 162 13.50 -7.49 -7.15
CA ARG A 162 13.86 -8.86 -7.48
C ARG A 162 14.53 -8.89 -8.86
N ASP A 163 15.68 -9.53 -8.97
CA ASP A 163 16.53 -9.50 -10.18
C ASP A 163 15.82 -10.02 -11.44
N ASP A 164 14.98 -11.05 -11.28
CA ASP A 164 14.19 -11.62 -12.39
C ASP A 164 13.06 -10.68 -12.87
N CYS A 165 12.78 -9.61 -12.15
CA CYS A 165 11.88 -8.55 -12.60
C CYS A 165 12.58 -7.49 -13.46
N ILE A 166 13.91 -7.57 -13.61
CA ILE A 166 14.69 -6.64 -14.44
C ILE A 166 14.99 -7.31 -15.79
N VAL A 167 14.28 -6.89 -16.83
CA VAL A 167 14.42 -7.41 -18.20
C VAL A 167 14.94 -6.29 -19.11
N ASN A 168 16.09 -6.50 -19.73
CA ASN A 168 16.73 -5.51 -20.61
C ASN A 168 16.90 -4.12 -19.97
N GLY A 169 17.23 -4.09 -18.67
CA GLY A 169 17.43 -2.85 -17.90
C GLY A 169 16.14 -2.13 -17.50
N ARG A 170 14.97 -2.74 -17.70
CA ARG A 170 13.65 -2.20 -17.26
C ARG A 170 13.06 -3.12 -16.20
N PHE A 171 12.44 -2.52 -15.19
CA PHE A 171 11.58 -3.25 -14.24
C PHE A 171 10.28 -3.62 -14.97
N ASP A 172 10.15 -4.88 -15.36
CA ASP A 172 9.10 -5.35 -16.27
C ASP A 172 7.91 -5.91 -15.50
N LEU A 173 6.76 -5.26 -15.68
CA LEU A 173 5.49 -5.62 -15.04
C LEU A 173 5.00 -7.03 -15.42
N LYS A 174 5.37 -7.53 -16.60
CA LYS A 174 4.99 -8.88 -17.08
C LYS A 174 5.60 -10.02 -16.26
N THR A 175 6.67 -9.75 -15.53
CA THR A 175 7.34 -10.76 -14.70
C THR A 175 6.57 -11.10 -13.45
N TYR A 176 5.69 -10.21 -12.98
CA TYR A 176 4.96 -10.41 -11.73
C TYR A 176 3.46 -10.07 -11.78
N ASN A 177 2.96 -9.50 -12.88
CA ASN A 177 1.56 -9.15 -13.08
C ASN A 177 0.99 -8.38 -11.88
N PRO A 178 1.18 -7.06 -11.81
CA PRO A 178 0.76 -6.26 -10.64
C PRO A 178 -0.74 -6.34 -10.39
N VAL A 179 -1.09 -6.36 -9.11
CA VAL A 179 -2.48 -6.37 -8.64
C VAL A 179 -2.93 -4.95 -8.37
N SER A 180 -4.14 -4.61 -8.83
CA SER A 180 -4.80 -3.33 -8.58
C SER A 180 -6.14 -3.53 -7.90
N ARG A 181 -6.52 -2.61 -7.01
CA ARG A 181 -7.85 -2.54 -6.41
C ARG A 181 -8.78 -1.75 -7.32
N LEU A 182 -9.95 -2.30 -7.56
CA LEU A 182 -11.06 -1.62 -8.22
C LEU A 182 -12.09 -1.14 -7.18
N GLY A 183 -13.33 -0.96 -7.59
CA GLY A 183 -14.41 -0.66 -6.67
C GLY A 183 -14.91 -1.88 -5.90
N TYR A 184 -15.67 -1.63 -4.83
CA TYR A 184 -16.36 -2.67 -4.05
C TYR A 184 -15.41 -3.72 -3.50
N ARG A 185 -15.47 -4.96 -4.00
CA ARG A 185 -14.56 -6.08 -3.64
C ARG A 185 -13.70 -6.55 -4.80
N ASP A 186 -13.70 -5.80 -5.91
CA ASP A 186 -13.08 -6.20 -7.16
C ASP A 186 -11.60 -5.86 -7.18
N TYR A 187 -10.83 -6.69 -7.88
CA TYR A 187 -9.41 -6.54 -8.17
C TYR A 187 -9.17 -6.75 -9.65
N ALA A 188 -8.11 -6.17 -10.17
CA ALA A 188 -7.59 -6.46 -11.50
C ALA A 188 -6.14 -6.91 -11.41
N ILE A 189 -5.76 -7.81 -12.31
CA ILE A 189 -4.39 -8.23 -12.54
C ILE A 189 -3.98 -7.67 -13.89
N ILE A 190 -2.91 -6.87 -13.91
CA ILE A 190 -2.45 -6.21 -15.14
C ILE A 190 -1.55 -7.18 -15.90
N LYS A 191 -2.07 -7.76 -16.97
CA LYS A 191 -1.36 -8.70 -17.87
C LYS A 191 -0.96 -8.08 -19.21
N GLU A 192 -1.69 -7.02 -19.61
CA GLU A 192 -1.47 -6.34 -20.87
C GLU A 192 -1.33 -4.83 -20.62
N TYR A 193 -0.40 -4.23 -21.33
CA TYR A 193 -0.21 -2.78 -21.35
C TYR A 193 0.42 -2.38 -22.69
N PHE A 194 0.32 -1.12 -23.03
CA PHE A 194 0.85 -0.57 -24.27
C PHE A 194 1.65 0.70 -24.00
N GLU A 195 2.57 0.99 -24.89
CA GLU A 195 3.32 2.24 -24.88
C GLU A 195 2.53 3.32 -25.61
N LEU A 196 2.44 4.49 -25.02
CA LEU A 196 1.88 5.68 -25.64
C LEU A 196 2.88 6.83 -25.48
N LYS A 197 3.46 7.26 -26.59
CA LYS A 197 4.35 8.41 -26.64
C LYS A 197 3.57 9.71 -26.47
N ARG A 198 4.21 10.71 -25.90
CA ARG A 198 3.64 12.05 -25.92
C ARG A 198 3.65 12.62 -27.34
N PRO A 199 2.76 13.56 -27.71
CA PRO A 199 2.71 14.12 -29.05
C PRO A 199 4.01 14.82 -29.49
N ASP A 200 4.82 15.28 -28.54
CA ASP A 200 6.10 15.97 -28.73
C ASP A 200 7.33 15.02 -28.70
N GLU A 201 7.13 13.72 -28.44
CA GLU A 201 8.17 12.71 -28.47
C GLU A 201 8.24 12.09 -29.88
N THR A 202 9.35 12.27 -30.58
CA THR A 202 9.63 11.68 -31.90
C THR A 202 10.24 10.27 -31.82
#